data_8163d2857e67a379a66a792580a37364
#
_entry.id   8163d2857e67a379a66a792580a37364
#
_cell.length_a   1.000
_cell.length_b   1.000
_cell.length_c   1.000
_cell.angle_alpha   90.00
_cell.angle_beta   90.00
_cell.angle_gamma   90.00
#
_symmetry.space_group_name_H-M   'P 1'
#
loop_
_entity.id
_entity.type
_entity.pdbx_description
1 polymer ?
#
loop_
_entity_poly.entity_id
_entity_poly.type
_entity_poly.pdbx_seq_one_letter_code
_entity_poly.pdbx_strand_id
1 'polypeptide(L)'
;MWAIDLPLFTCFLPFDLIQTLLYFCRLAKLEESLKDDSLSEEQKHEKRLQHAQKETEFLRLKRSRLGVEDFEPLKVIGRGAFGEVRLVQKKDTGHVYAMKILRKADMLEKEQVAHVRAERDILVEADHQWVVKMYYSFQDPINLYLIMEFLPGGDMMTLLMKKDTLSEEFTQFYIAET
;
A
#
# COMPACT_ATOMS: atom_id res chain seq x y z
N MET A 1 28.29 14.82 0.06
CA MET A 1 27.32 15.18 1.10
C MET A 1 26.20 15.97 0.45
N TRP A 2 25.28 15.25 -0.23
CA TRP A 2 24.02 15.77 -0.77
C TRP A 2 22.97 14.75 -0.41
N ALA A 3 22.40 14.89 0.78
CA ALA A 3 21.14 14.26 1.12
C ALA A 3 20.06 15.07 0.39
N ILE A 4 19.67 14.60 -0.79
CA ILE A 4 18.49 15.11 -1.48
C ILE A 4 17.31 14.53 -0.72
N ASP A 5 16.57 15.37 -0.01
CA ASP A 5 15.27 15.05 0.57
C ASP A 5 14.33 14.65 -0.59
N LEU A 6 14.30 13.36 -0.89
CA LEU A 6 13.48 12.76 -1.95
C LEU A 6 11.95 12.89 -1.76
N PRO A 7 11.37 13.10 -0.56
CA PRO A 7 9.92 13.06 -0.39
C PRO A 7 9.15 14.22 -1.05
N LEU A 8 9.75 15.39 -1.23
CA LEU A 8 9.03 16.57 -1.72
C LEU A 8 8.98 16.68 -3.25
N PHE A 9 9.91 16.07 -3.96
CA PHE A 9 9.99 16.19 -5.43
C PHE A 9 9.15 15.16 -6.19
N THR A 10 8.77 14.04 -5.56
CA THR A 10 7.99 12.96 -6.21
C THR A 10 6.53 13.35 -6.49
N CYS A 11 6.07 14.47 -5.97
CA CYS A 11 4.67 14.90 -6.05
C CYS A 11 4.23 15.36 -7.44
N PHE A 12 5.18 15.80 -8.29
CA PHE A 12 4.93 16.36 -9.64
C PHE A 12 5.59 15.59 -10.77
N LEU A 13 6.35 14.54 -10.45
CA LEU A 13 7.03 13.76 -11.47
C LEU A 13 6.06 12.76 -12.14
N PRO A 14 6.16 12.57 -13.46
CA PRO A 14 5.46 11.49 -14.15
C PRO A 14 5.75 10.14 -13.46
N PHE A 15 4.74 9.29 -13.39
CA PHE A 15 4.83 7.97 -12.76
C PHE A 15 6.07 7.15 -13.21
N ASP A 16 6.42 7.27 -14.50
CA ASP A 16 7.60 6.59 -15.06
C ASP A 16 8.93 7.13 -14.50
N LEU A 17 8.99 8.41 -14.16
CA LEU A 17 10.18 9.01 -13.58
C LEU A 17 10.38 8.58 -12.12
N ILE A 18 9.29 8.49 -11.36
CA ILE A 18 9.31 7.96 -9.98
C ILE A 18 9.81 6.50 -9.98
N GLN A 19 9.31 5.69 -10.89
CA GLN A 19 9.73 4.29 -11.00
C GLN A 19 11.21 4.16 -11.39
N THR A 20 11.68 5.06 -12.23
CA THR A 20 13.10 5.10 -12.63
C THR A 20 13.97 5.48 -11.43
N LEU A 21 13.57 6.47 -10.63
CA LEU A 21 14.26 6.84 -9.39
C LEU A 21 14.29 5.69 -8.38
N LEU A 22 13.17 5.00 -8.19
CA LEU A 22 13.09 3.83 -7.30
C LEU A 22 14.00 2.69 -7.77
N TYR A 23 14.11 2.45 -9.09
CA TYR A 23 15.07 1.50 -9.65
C TYR A 23 16.51 1.89 -9.29
N PHE A 24 16.89 3.15 -9.51
CA PHE A 24 18.24 3.64 -9.16
C PHE A 24 18.52 3.55 -7.67
N CYS A 25 17.54 3.82 -6.80
CA CYS A 25 17.70 3.66 -5.35
C CYS A 25 17.94 2.18 -4.97
N ARG A 26 17.22 1.24 -5.58
CA ARG A 26 17.45 -0.21 -5.34
C ARG A 26 18.79 -0.67 -5.86
N LEU A 27 19.22 -0.16 -7.03
CA LEU A 27 20.52 -0.45 -7.61
C LEU A 27 21.65 0.09 -6.71
N ALA A 28 21.54 1.32 -6.24
CA ALA A 28 22.53 1.93 -5.34
C ALA A 28 22.67 1.13 -4.03
N LYS A 29 21.56 0.65 -3.44
CA LYS A 29 21.59 -0.23 -2.26
C LYS A 29 22.29 -1.56 -2.55
N LEU A 30 22.09 -2.13 -3.73
CA LEU A 30 22.82 -3.33 -4.15
C LEU A 30 24.32 -3.04 -4.24
N GLU A 31 24.71 -1.97 -4.94
CA GLU A 31 26.11 -1.60 -5.11
C GLU A 31 26.80 -1.33 -3.76
N GLU A 32 26.11 -0.68 -2.83
CA GLU A 32 26.61 -0.50 -1.47
C GLU A 32 26.81 -1.83 -0.74
N SER A 33 25.87 -2.77 -0.89
CA SER A 33 25.99 -4.11 -0.30
C SER A 33 27.10 -4.98 -0.94
N LEU A 34 27.57 -4.63 -2.14
CA LEU A 34 28.66 -5.33 -2.84
C LEU A 34 30.05 -4.76 -2.50
N LYS A 35 30.12 -3.60 -1.83
CA LYS A 35 31.38 -2.99 -1.36
C LYS A 35 31.95 -3.68 -0.12
N ASP A 36 31.19 -4.60 0.47
CA ASP A 36 31.65 -5.35 1.64
C ASP A 36 32.78 -6.31 1.23
N ASP A 37 33.99 -6.02 1.72
CA ASP A 37 35.20 -6.80 1.43
C ASP A 37 35.16 -8.22 2.02
N SER A 38 34.21 -8.52 2.90
CA SER A 38 34.00 -9.86 3.45
C SER A 38 33.31 -10.84 2.49
N LEU A 39 32.71 -10.32 1.40
CA LEU A 39 31.96 -11.14 0.44
C LEU A 39 32.86 -11.73 -0.64
N SER A 40 32.74 -13.06 -0.86
CA SER A 40 33.39 -13.71 -2.00
C SER A 40 32.79 -13.24 -3.33
N GLU A 41 33.55 -13.38 -4.42
CA GLU A 41 33.06 -13.04 -5.76
C GLU A 41 31.85 -13.87 -6.20
N GLU A 42 31.74 -15.12 -5.73
CA GLU A 42 30.58 -15.97 -5.95
C GLU A 42 29.32 -15.39 -5.24
N GLN A 43 29.47 -14.94 -3.99
CA GLN A 43 28.37 -14.33 -3.24
C GLN A 43 27.95 -12.98 -3.86
N LYS A 44 28.89 -12.20 -4.36
CA LYS A 44 28.59 -10.95 -5.09
C LYS A 44 27.83 -11.24 -6.38
N HIS A 45 28.23 -12.28 -7.11
CA HIS A 45 27.55 -12.71 -8.32
C HIS A 45 26.12 -13.19 -8.04
N GLU A 46 25.93 -13.97 -7.00
CA GLU A 46 24.60 -14.44 -6.58
C GLU A 46 23.67 -13.28 -6.19
N LYS A 47 24.15 -12.29 -5.42
CA LYS A 47 23.39 -11.08 -5.10
C LYS A 47 22.95 -10.31 -6.34
N ARG A 48 23.81 -10.17 -7.34
CA ARG A 48 23.46 -9.54 -8.64
C ARG A 48 22.39 -10.34 -9.38
N LEU A 49 22.49 -11.65 -9.40
CA LEU A 49 21.49 -12.54 -10.03
C LEU A 49 20.14 -12.44 -9.36
N GLN A 50 20.10 -12.48 -8.02
CA GLN A 50 18.87 -12.33 -7.25
C GLN A 50 18.22 -10.96 -7.45
N HIS A 51 19.02 -9.89 -7.52
CA HIS A 51 18.50 -8.56 -7.84
C HIS A 51 17.91 -8.51 -9.24
N ALA A 52 18.59 -9.04 -10.25
CA ALA A 52 18.10 -9.09 -11.64
C ALA A 52 16.81 -9.89 -11.77
N GLN A 53 16.68 -11.02 -11.05
CA GLN A 53 15.45 -11.80 -11.01
C GLN A 53 14.29 -11.02 -10.40
N LYS A 54 14.51 -10.37 -9.25
CA LYS A 54 13.50 -9.53 -8.59
C LYS A 54 13.07 -8.36 -9.48
N GLU A 55 13.98 -7.69 -10.14
CA GLU A 55 13.65 -6.60 -11.08
C GLU A 55 12.86 -7.12 -12.30
N THR A 56 13.22 -8.29 -12.83
CA THR A 56 12.48 -8.91 -13.93
C THR A 56 11.06 -9.26 -13.52
N GLU A 57 10.86 -9.83 -12.33
CA GLU A 57 9.55 -10.15 -11.78
C GLU A 57 8.73 -8.88 -11.53
N PHE A 58 9.35 -7.87 -10.92
CA PHE A 58 8.74 -6.56 -10.72
C PHE A 58 8.28 -5.91 -12.03
N LEU A 59 9.11 -5.98 -13.08
CA LEU A 59 8.75 -5.47 -14.40
C LEU A 59 7.64 -6.29 -15.08
N ARG A 60 7.55 -7.59 -14.82
CA ARG A 60 6.43 -8.43 -15.28
C ARG A 60 5.13 -8.01 -14.62
N LEU A 61 5.13 -7.83 -13.29
CA LEU A 61 3.99 -7.33 -12.53
C LEU A 61 3.55 -5.93 -12.99
N LYS A 62 4.51 -5.06 -13.32
CA LYS A 62 4.25 -3.72 -13.85
C LYS A 62 3.58 -3.74 -15.24
N ARG A 63 3.85 -4.75 -16.07
CA ARG A 63 3.22 -4.91 -17.39
C ARG A 63 1.75 -5.31 -17.31
N SER A 64 1.34 -6.01 -16.27
CA SER A 64 -0.07 -6.25 -15.98
C SER A 64 -0.65 -4.99 -15.31
N ARG A 65 -1.28 -4.13 -16.12
CA ARG A 65 -2.03 -2.98 -15.58
C ARG A 65 -3.23 -3.53 -14.81
N LEU A 66 -3.14 -3.47 -13.50
CA LEU A 66 -4.27 -3.80 -12.63
C LEU A 66 -5.29 -2.66 -12.73
N GLY A 67 -6.54 -3.02 -12.97
CA GLY A 67 -7.65 -2.09 -13.05
C GLY A 67 -8.84 -2.53 -12.19
N VAL A 68 -9.85 -1.70 -12.11
CA VAL A 68 -11.08 -2.02 -11.37
C VAL A 68 -11.80 -3.25 -11.93
N GLU A 69 -11.64 -3.51 -13.22
CA GLU A 69 -12.18 -4.65 -13.96
C GLU A 69 -11.63 -6.00 -13.51
N ASP A 70 -10.45 -6.03 -12.86
CA ASP A 70 -9.86 -7.27 -12.32
C ASP A 70 -10.51 -7.73 -11.01
N PHE A 71 -11.38 -6.87 -10.45
CA PHE A 71 -12.06 -7.13 -9.19
C PHE A 71 -13.58 -7.21 -9.39
N GLU A 72 -14.18 -8.22 -8.77
CA GLU A 72 -15.64 -8.36 -8.70
C GLU A 72 -16.16 -7.72 -7.41
N PRO A 73 -17.04 -6.71 -7.49
CA PRO A 73 -17.60 -6.09 -6.29
C PRO A 73 -18.66 -7.00 -5.66
N LEU A 74 -18.51 -7.28 -4.36
CA LEU A 74 -19.43 -8.13 -3.61
C LEU A 74 -20.42 -7.30 -2.78
N LYS A 75 -19.90 -6.40 -1.92
CA LYS A 75 -20.74 -5.63 -0.98
C LYS A 75 -20.07 -4.34 -0.56
N VAL A 76 -20.84 -3.27 -0.38
CA VAL A 76 -20.38 -2.05 0.31
C VAL A 76 -20.31 -2.34 1.81
N ILE A 77 -19.13 -2.13 2.41
CA ILE A 77 -18.86 -2.39 3.83
C ILE A 77 -18.63 -1.12 4.64
N GLY A 78 -18.38 0.02 3.97
CA GLY A 78 -18.22 1.31 4.62
C GLY A 78 -18.45 2.47 3.66
N ARG A 79 -18.81 3.63 4.21
CA ARG A 79 -18.91 4.89 3.47
C ARG A 79 -18.23 5.99 4.28
N GLY A 80 -17.36 6.75 3.65
CA GLY A 80 -16.64 7.87 4.25
C GLY A 80 -16.88 9.17 3.51
N ALA A 81 -16.28 10.24 4.03
CA ALA A 81 -16.43 11.59 3.49
C ALA A 81 -15.90 11.77 2.05
N PHE A 82 -15.03 10.88 1.58
CA PHE A 82 -14.34 10.99 0.29
C PHE A 82 -14.63 9.82 -0.65
N GLY A 83 -15.49 8.88 -0.24
CA GLY A 83 -15.80 7.70 -1.03
C GLY A 83 -16.37 6.56 -0.23
N GLU A 84 -16.18 5.35 -0.71
CA GLU A 84 -16.72 4.15 -0.09
C GLU A 84 -15.70 3.02 -0.03
N VAL A 85 -15.93 2.07 0.87
CA VAL A 85 -15.17 0.82 0.96
C VAL A 85 -16.06 -0.34 0.54
N ARG A 86 -15.60 -1.12 -0.40
CA ARG A 86 -16.28 -2.32 -0.92
C ARG A 86 -15.50 -3.58 -0.60
N LEU A 87 -16.22 -4.62 -0.28
CA LEU A 87 -15.69 -5.97 -0.33
C LEU A 87 -15.62 -6.38 -1.80
N VAL A 88 -14.46 -6.85 -2.23
CA VAL A 88 -14.21 -7.25 -3.62
C VAL A 88 -13.48 -8.58 -3.68
N GLN A 89 -13.68 -9.32 -4.76
CA GLN A 89 -12.96 -10.55 -5.04
C GLN A 89 -12.08 -10.35 -6.29
N LYS A 90 -10.80 -10.67 -6.21
CA LYS A 90 -9.90 -10.64 -7.35
C LYS A 90 -10.20 -11.84 -8.26
N LYS A 91 -10.51 -11.59 -9.53
CA LYS A 91 -11.06 -12.58 -10.45
C LYS A 91 -10.14 -13.76 -10.76
N ASP A 92 -8.83 -13.50 -10.87
CA ASP A 92 -7.83 -14.51 -11.21
C ASP A 92 -7.46 -15.43 -10.04
N THR A 93 -7.41 -14.88 -8.82
CA THR A 93 -6.96 -15.60 -7.62
C THR A 93 -8.10 -16.03 -6.71
N GLY A 94 -9.29 -15.43 -6.84
CA GLY A 94 -10.41 -15.65 -5.94
C GLY A 94 -10.26 -15.04 -4.54
N HIS A 95 -9.14 -14.36 -4.27
CA HIS A 95 -8.91 -13.72 -2.97
C HIS A 95 -9.86 -12.54 -2.74
N VAL A 96 -10.28 -12.39 -1.50
CA VAL A 96 -11.20 -11.34 -1.06
C VAL A 96 -10.42 -10.21 -0.39
N TYR A 97 -10.72 -8.96 -0.77
CA TYR A 97 -10.07 -7.75 -0.31
C TYR A 97 -11.09 -6.67 0.07
N ALA A 98 -10.64 -5.70 0.85
CA ALA A 98 -11.34 -4.42 1.03
C ALA A 98 -10.79 -3.40 0.03
N MET A 99 -11.64 -2.93 -0.89
CA MET A 99 -11.30 -1.88 -1.85
C MET A 99 -11.82 -0.53 -1.34
N LYS A 100 -10.92 0.36 -0.96
CA LYS A 100 -11.24 1.75 -0.62
C LYS A 100 -11.20 2.59 -1.91
N ILE A 101 -12.32 3.19 -2.25
CA ILE A 101 -12.52 4.00 -3.46
C ILE A 101 -12.60 5.45 -3.03
N LEU A 102 -11.71 6.29 -3.53
CA LEU A 102 -11.61 7.70 -3.18
C LEU A 102 -11.80 8.55 -4.42
N ARG A 103 -12.77 9.47 -4.40
CA ARG A 103 -13.02 10.39 -5.51
C ARG A 103 -12.00 11.52 -5.51
N LYS A 104 -11.30 11.68 -6.64
CA LYS A 104 -10.26 12.72 -6.79
C LYS A 104 -10.81 14.13 -6.61
N ALA A 105 -12.02 14.40 -7.13
CA ALA A 105 -12.67 15.70 -6.98
C ALA A 105 -12.91 16.07 -5.53
N ASP A 106 -13.46 15.14 -4.72
CA ASP A 106 -13.73 15.37 -3.29
C ASP A 106 -12.45 15.60 -2.48
N MET A 107 -11.35 14.91 -2.85
CA MET A 107 -10.05 15.10 -2.21
C MET A 107 -9.42 16.46 -2.52
N LEU A 108 -9.59 16.94 -3.75
CA LEU A 108 -9.08 18.26 -4.16
C LEU A 108 -9.89 19.38 -3.51
N GLU A 109 -11.22 19.30 -3.52
CA GLU A 109 -12.10 20.30 -2.92
C GLU A 109 -11.84 20.49 -1.42
N LYS A 110 -11.53 19.39 -0.69
CA LYS A 110 -11.30 19.41 0.75
C LYS A 110 -9.82 19.50 1.15
N GLU A 111 -8.92 19.78 0.20
CA GLU A 111 -7.48 19.86 0.41
C GLU A 111 -6.85 18.63 1.11
N GLN A 112 -7.48 17.45 0.94
CA GLN A 112 -7.09 16.22 1.64
C GLN A 112 -6.07 15.34 0.88
N VAL A 113 -5.57 15.83 -0.25
CA VAL A 113 -4.62 15.09 -1.08
C VAL A 113 -3.36 14.67 -0.30
N ALA A 114 -2.85 15.57 0.55
CA ALA A 114 -1.68 15.28 1.38
C ALA A 114 -1.95 14.17 2.40
N HIS A 115 -3.13 14.18 3.04
CA HIS A 115 -3.52 13.15 4.02
C HIS A 115 -3.68 11.77 3.39
N VAL A 116 -4.33 11.69 2.21
CA VAL A 116 -4.50 10.41 1.48
C VAL A 116 -3.16 9.86 1.01
N ARG A 117 -2.23 10.72 0.60
CA ARG A 117 -0.87 10.30 0.25
C ARG A 117 -0.12 9.77 1.46
N ALA A 118 -0.16 10.49 2.58
CA ALA A 118 0.46 10.04 3.82
C ALA A 118 -0.13 8.69 4.29
N GLU A 119 -1.45 8.51 4.23
CA GLU A 119 -2.11 7.23 4.53
C GLU A 119 -1.56 6.10 3.65
N ARG A 120 -1.51 6.32 2.34
CA ARG A 120 -0.96 5.33 1.40
C ARG A 120 0.50 5.00 1.70
N ASP A 121 1.34 6.01 1.91
CA ASP A 121 2.78 5.84 2.11
C ASP A 121 3.05 5.10 3.42
N ILE A 122 2.33 5.42 4.49
CA ILE A 122 2.38 4.69 5.77
C ILE A 122 1.99 3.21 5.55
N LEU A 123 0.91 2.94 4.82
CA LEU A 123 0.46 1.56 4.56
C LEU A 123 1.42 0.78 3.66
N VAL A 124 2.17 1.45 2.78
CA VAL A 124 3.20 0.82 1.94
C VAL A 124 4.43 0.44 2.77
N GLU A 125 4.82 1.31 3.72
CA GLU A 125 6.01 1.11 4.54
C GLU A 125 5.76 0.22 5.76
N ALA A 126 4.51 0.17 6.24
CA ALA A 126 4.14 -0.59 7.43
C ALA A 126 4.15 -2.10 7.13
N ASP A 127 5.12 -2.80 7.71
CA ASP A 127 5.18 -4.26 7.74
C ASP A 127 5.06 -4.75 9.18
N HIS A 128 3.84 -4.66 9.72
CA HIS A 128 3.54 -5.08 11.08
C HIS A 128 2.20 -5.79 11.14
N GLN A 129 2.10 -6.83 11.99
CA GLN A 129 0.87 -7.65 12.11
C GLN A 129 -0.37 -6.87 12.57
N TRP A 130 -0.19 -5.74 13.26
CA TRP A 130 -1.27 -4.88 13.77
C TRP A 130 -1.67 -3.76 12.81
N VAL A 131 -1.01 -3.65 11.67
CA VAL A 131 -1.35 -2.69 10.62
C VAL A 131 -1.95 -3.40 9.43
N VAL A 132 -3.11 -2.94 8.98
CA VAL A 132 -3.81 -3.48 7.81
C VAL A 132 -2.89 -3.43 6.59
N LYS A 133 -2.68 -4.57 5.92
CA LYS A 133 -1.84 -4.64 4.73
C LYS A 133 -2.52 -4.00 3.53
N MET A 134 -1.76 -3.21 2.78
CA MET A 134 -2.15 -2.75 1.46
C MET A 134 -1.44 -3.60 0.40
N TYR A 135 -2.22 -4.22 -0.48
CA TYR A 135 -1.70 -5.12 -1.52
C TYR A 135 -1.49 -4.42 -2.86
N TYR A 136 -2.43 -3.56 -3.25
CA TYR A 136 -2.39 -2.87 -4.54
C TYR A 136 -2.92 -1.44 -4.41
N SER A 137 -2.42 -0.56 -5.29
CA SER A 137 -2.93 0.79 -5.46
C SER A 137 -2.94 1.12 -6.94
N PHE A 138 -4.06 1.57 -7.45
CA PHE A 138 -4.20 2.02 -8.84
C PHE A 138 -5.23 3.15 -8.94
N GLN A 139 -5.34 3.76 -10.09
CA GLN A 139 -6.23 4.90 -10.30
C GLN A 139 -6.79 4.91 -11.71
N ASP A 140 -7.96 5.51 -11.84
CA ASP A 140 -8.56 5.92 -13.09
C ASP A 140 -8.67 7.46 -13.19
N PRO A 141 -9.26 8.05 -14.22
CA PRO A 141 -9.43 9.49 -14.30
C PRO A 141 -10.24 10.10 -13.14
N ILE A 142 -11.13 9.35 -12.51
CA ILE A 142 -12.11 9.83 -11.51
C ILE A 142 -11.69 9.44 -10.09
N ASN A 143 -11.19 8.24 -9.90
CA ASN A 143 -10.97 7.65 -8.58
C ASN A 143 -9.54 7.20 -8.35
N LEU A 144 -9.17 7.12 -7.07
CA LEU A 144 -8.04 6.37 -6.53
C LEU A 144 -8.58 5.13 -5.82
N TYR A 145 -7.93 3.99 -6.03
CA TYR A 145 -8.28 2.70 -5.45
C TYR A 145 -7.13 2.17 -4.58
N LEU A 146 -7.45 1.82 -3.34
CA LEU A 146 -6.52 1.14 -2.43
C LEU A 146 -7.09 -0.24 -2.11
N ILE A 147 -6.36 -1.29 -2.44
CA ILE A 147 -6.74 -2.68 -2.18
C ILE A 147 -6.03 -3.16 -0.93
N MET A 148 -6.81 -3.38 0.10
CA MET A 148 -6.33 -3.67 1.45
C MET A 148 -6.82 -5.03 1.93
N GLU A 149 -6.19 -5.51 2.97
CA GLU A 149 -6.66 -6.67 3.73
C GLU A 149 -8.11 -6.47 4.19
N PHE A 150 -8.92 -7.50 4.05
CA PHE A 150 -10.28 -7.50 4.59
C PHE A 150 -10.30 -8.08 5.99
N LEU A 151 -10.74 -7.30 6.96
CA LEU A 151 -10.92 -7.69 8.35
C LEU A 151 -12.42 -7.86 8.64
N PRO A 152 -12.92 -9.09 8.83
CA PRO A 152 -14.37 -9.36 8.92
C PRO A 152 -15.00 -8.94 10.25
N GLY A 153 -14.21 -8.56 11.25
CA GLY A 153 -14.68 -8.21 12.59
C GLY A 153 -15.48 -6.90 12.67
N GLY A 154 -15.36 -6.03 11.67
CA GLY A 154 -15.94 -4.68 11.67
C GLY A 154 -15.07 -3.68 12.45
N ASP A 155 -15.68 -2.59 12.87
CA ASP A 155 -15.01 -1.49 13.57
C ASP A 155 -15.48 -1.36 15.02
N MET A 156 -14.67 -0.67 15.85
CA MET A 156 -14.94 -0.46 17.28
C MET A 156 -16.23 0.33 17.52
N MET A 157 -16.55 1.31 16.66
CA MET A 157 -17.77 2.10 16.80
C MET A 157 -19.00 1.23 16.63
N THR A 158 -19.01 0.35 15.61
CA THR A 158 -20.09 -0.62 15.39
C THR A 158 -20.23 -1.58 16.57
N LEU A 159 -19.11 -2.01 17.16
CA LEU A 159 -19.11 -2.85 18.35
C LEU A 159 -19.72 -2.13 19.56
N LEU A 160 -19.33 -0.87 19.79
CA LEU A 160 -19.89 -0.04 20.87
C LEU A 160 -21.39 0.20 20.68
N MET A 161 -21.84 0.49 19.45
CA MET A 161 -23.27 0.67 19.16
C MET A 161 -24.10 -0.59 19.42
N LYS A 162 -23.51 -1.78 19.25
CA LYS A 162 -24.18 -3.07 19.54
C LYS A 162 -24.17 -3.44 21.02
N LYS A 163 -23.12 -3.10 21.73
CA LYS A 163 -22.88 -3.51 23.13
C LYS A 163 -23.28 -2.44 24.13
N ASP A 164 -23.49 -1.19 23.67
CA ASP A 164 -23.71 0.03 24.46
C ASP A 164 -22.49 0.38 25.32
N THR A 165 -22.05 -0.54 26.15
CA THR A 165 -20.85 -0.42 26.98
C THR A 165 -19.97 -1.68 26.83
N LEU A 166 -18.67 -1.50 27.00
CA LEU A 166 -17.73 -2.60 27.10
C LEU A 166 -17.36 -2.84 28.55
N SER A 167 -17.14 -4.11 28.93
CA SER A 167 -16.58 -4.43 30.25
C SER A 167 -15.16 -3.89 30.37
N GLU A 168 -14.69 -3.71 31.60
CA GLU A 168 -13.34 -3.25 31.88
C GLU A 168 -12.28 -4.16 31.23
N GLU A 169 -12.45 -5.48 31.30
CA GLU A 169 -11.58 -6.48 30.70
C GLU A 169 -11.47 -6.30 29.18
N PHE A 170 -12.58 -6.15 28.47
CA PHE A 170 -12.59 -5.89 27.02
C PHE A 170 -11.95 -4.55 26.69
N THR A 171 -12.21 -3.51 27.49
CA THR A 171 -11.62 -2.19 27.30
C THR A 171 -10.10 -2.24 27.47
N GLN A 172 -9.59 -2.91 28.50
CA GLN A 172 -8.17 -3.11 28.72
C GLN A 172 -7.50 -3.82 27.53
N PHE A 173 -8.13 -4.90 27.03
CA PHE A 173 -7.63 -5.62 25.87
C PHE A 173 -7.49 -4.70 24.64
N TYR A 174 -8.54 -3.98 24.26
CA TYR A 174 -8.50 -3.12 23.07
C TYR A 174 -7.56 -1.93 23.22
N ILE A 175 -7.46 -1.34 24.43
CA ILE A 175 -6.50 -0.25 24.69
C ILE A 175 -5.06 -0.75 24.63
N ALA A 176 -4.78 -1.96 25.10
CA ALA A 176 -3.44 -2.54 25.06
C ALA A 176 -2.98 -2.87 23.63
N GLU A 177 -3.94 -3.16 22.73
CA GLU A 177 -3.67 -3.48 21.31
C GLU A 177 -3.53 -2.23 20.43
N THR A 178 -4.02 -1.07 20.86
CA THR A 178 -3.97 0.21 20.13
C THR A 178 -2.74 1.01 20.48
#